data_3aec6d60e15f67d15e6d42106b3c662d
#
_entry.id   3aec6d60e15f67d15e6d42106b3c662d
#
_cell.length_a   1.000
_cell.length_b   1.000
_cell.length_c   1.000
_cell.angle_alpha   90.00
_cell.angle_beta   90.00
_cell.angle_gamma   90.00
#
_symmetry.space_group_name_H-M   'P 1'
#
loop_
_entity.id
_entity.type
_entity.pdbx_description
1 polymer ?
#
loop_
_entity_poly.entity_id
_entity_poly.type
_entity_poly.pdbx_seq_one_letter_code
_entity_poly.pdbx_strand_id
1 'polypeptide(L)'
;MLTDAHDPGRMRFEKERRRSDRYPLVIPIHLKWPGPGGELHSAHAQAREANLHGGLLEFMDADRHPADGTEVELMNLVSGQTAKARISAIRRSSTGALLAVTVELLPPNEAFWGLTFQLRRTTGELLKLEHGMKAGDIDPYVLREFRDAVDYIRKTAWAVQEWQERQVQKRDTATVIPLLVIERIRRGTQLYEALTADLKNQAIRPEAAEIEDLFRAVERLYEELKQLN
;
A
#
# COMPACT_ATOMS: atom_id res chain seq x y z
N MET A 1 -9.69 -35.35 -20.27
CA MET A 1 -8.80 -34.20 -20.42
C MET A 1 -9.66 -32.98 -20.73
N LEU A 2 -10.04 -32.21 -19.73
CA LEU A 2 -10.78 -30.96 -19.89
C LEU A 2 -9.77 -29.84 -19.66
N THR A 3 -9.37 -29.16 -20.73
CA THR A 3 -8.56 -27.97 -20.72
C THR A 3 -9.40 -26.82 -20.17
N ASP A 4 -9.03 -26.31 -19.01
CA ASP A 4 -9.55 -25.08 -18.45
C ASP A 4 -9.18 -23.92 -19.40
N ALA A 5 -10.14 -23.54 -20.22
CA ALA A 5 -10.01 -22.39 -21.11
C ALA A 5 -10.04 -21.13 -20.25
N HIS A 6 -8.88 -20.53 -20.06
CA HIS A 6 -8.71 -19.22 -19.47
C HIS A 6 -9.46 -18.21 -20.34
N ASP A 7 -10.67 -17.82 -19.90
CA ASP A 7 -11.52 -16.86 -20.62
C ASP A 7 -10.99 -15.42 -20.40
N PRO A 8 -10.32 -14.80 -21.39
CA PRO A 8 -9.78 -13.45 -21.27
C PRO A 8 -10.87 -12.36 -21.15
N GLY A 9 -12.13 -12.69 -21.51
CA GLY A 9 -13.27 -11.79 -21.39
C GLY A 9 -13.68 -11.55 -19.93
N ARG A 10 -13.58 -12.60 -19.09
CA ARG A 10 -13.95 -12.51 -17.67
C ARG A 10 -13.04 -11.57 -16.87
N MET A 11 -11.74 -11.54 -17.18
CA MET A 11 -10.79 -10.62 -16.55
C MET A 11 -11.00 -9.16 -16.96
N ARG A 12 -11.46 -8.87 -18.18
CA ARG A 12 -11.76 -7.49 -18.62
C ARG A 12 -12.97 -6.90 -17.88
N PHE A 13 -14.05 -7.66 -17.72
CA PHE A 13 -15.25 -7.20 -17.01
C PHE A 13 -15.05 -6.98 -15.51
N GLU A 14 -14.17 -7.73 -14.85
CA GLU A 14 -13.80 -7.47 -13.45
C GLU A 14 -12.97 -6.20 -13.27
N LYS A 15 -12.11 -5.86 -14.23
CA LYS A 15 -11.27 -4.66 -14.19
C LYS A 15 -12.08 -3.37 -14.36
N GLU A 16 -13.13 -3.37 -15.16
CA GLU A 16 -14.01 -2.20 -15.37
C GLU A 16 -14.91 -1.87 -14.18
N ARG A 17 -15.15 -2.81 -13.26
CA ARG A 17 -15.93 -2.59 -12.02
C ARG A 17 -15.10 -2.04 -10.86
N ARG A 18 -13.78 -2.03 -10.94
CA ARG A 18 -12.91 -1.61 -9.84
C ARG A 18 -12.73 -0.10 -9.83
N ARG A 19 -13.03 0.53 -8.70
CA ARG A 19 -12.88 1.98 -8.48
C ARG A 19 -11.40 2.44 -8.46
N SER A 20 -10.43 1.52 -8.25
CA SER A 20 -8.99 1.81 -8.25
C SER A 20 -8.16 0.54 -8.38
N ASP A 21 -6.91 0.69 -8.83
CA ASP A 21 -5.96 -0.41 -8.91
C ASP A 21 -5.69 -1.00 -7.53
N ARG A 22 -5.49 -2.32 -7.46
CA ARG A 22 -5.06 -3.03 -6.27
C ARG A 22 -3.58 -3.36 -6.38
N TYR A 23 -2.88 -3.15 -5.29
CA TYR A 23 -1.46 -3.44 -5.18
C TYR A 23 -1.24 -4.65 -4.28
N PRO A 24 -0.44 -5.64 -4.71
CA PRO A 24 -0.08 -6.76 -3.87
C PRO A 24 0.80 -6.28 -2.72
N LEU A 25 0.52 -6.77 -1.51
CA LEU A 25 1.27 -6.43 -0.31
C LEU A 25 1.15 -7.55 0.72
N VAL A 26 1.96 -7.50 1.76
CA VAL A 26 1.86 -8.40 2.91
C VAL A 26 1.93 -7.55 4.17
N ILE A 27 0.78 -7.31 4.81
CA ILE A 27 0.68 -6.53 6.04
C ILE A 27 -0.06 -7.35 7.08
N PRO A 28 0.50 -7.57 8.28
CA PRO A 28 -0.21 -8.18 9.38
C PRO A 28 -1.27 -7.23 9.93
N ILE A 29 -2.50 -7.72 10.03
CA ILE A 29 -3.66 -6.97 10.48
C ILE A 29 -4.27 -7.67 11.69
N HIS A 30 -4.61 -6.91 12.71
CA HIS A 30 -5.46 -7.35 13.80
C HIS A 30 -6.86 -6.78 13.60
N LEU A 31 -7.86 -7.67 13.63
CA LEU A 31 -9.27 -7.30 13.48
C LEU A 31 -10.00 -7.44 14.82
N LYS A 32 -10.98 -6.55 15.05
CA LYS A 32 -11.95 -6.66 16.14
C LYS A 32 -13.35 -6.41 15.61
N TRP A 33 -14.34 -7.17 16.09
CA TRP A 33 -15.74 -7.00 15.73
C TRP A 33 -16.67 -7.47 16.83
N PRO A 34 -17.90 -6.90 16.93
CA PRO A 34 -18.90 -7.37 17.88
C PRO A 34 -19.48 -8.72 17.43
N GLY A 35 -19.63 -9.64 18.36
CA GLY A 35 -20.38 -10.88 18.17
C GLY A 35 -21.89 -10.68 18.35
N PRO A 36 -22.69 -11.73 18.05
CA PRO A 36 -24.17 -11.66 18.15
C PRO A 36 -24.70 -11.33 19.54
N GLY A 37 -23.95 -11.67 20.58
CA GLY A 37 -24.28 -11.39 21.98
C GLY A 37 -23.68 -10.10 22.53
N GLY A 38 -22.99 -9.30 21.69
CA GLY A 38 -22.29 -8.09 22.11
C GLY A 38 -20.87 -8.35 22.66
N GLU A 39 -20.43 -9.59 22.70
CA GLU A 39 -19.05 -9.95 23.02
C GLU A 39 -18.11 -9.42 21.92
N LEU A 40 -16.88 -9.04 22.30
CA LEU A 40 -15.87 -8.57 21.35
C LEU A 40 -15.03 -9.76 20.87
N HIS A 41 -15.11 -10.06 19.57
CA HIS A 41 -14.24 -11.01 18.90
C HIS A 41 -13.00 -10.33 18.34
N SER A 42 -11.93 -11.09 18.18
CA SER A 42 -10.73 -10.62 17.48
C SER A 42 -10.06 -11.77 16.73
N ALA A 43 -9.32 -11.41 15.66
CA ALA A 43 -8.53 -12.35 14.89
C ALA A 43 -7.33 -11.66 14.25
N HIS A 44 -6.34 -12.46 13.86
CA HIS A 44 -5.20 -12.04 13.06
C HIS A 44 -5.39 -12.46 11.61
N ALA A 45 -5.04 -11.55 10.69
CA ALA A 45 -5.07 -11.78 9.26
C ALA A 45 -3.87 -11.13 8.58
N GLN A 46 -3.65 -11.49 7.33
CA GLN A 46 -2.69 -10.82 6.45
C GLN A 46 -3.43 -10.15 5.31
N ALA A 47 -3.22 -8.84 5.11
CA ALA A 47 -3.63 -8.19 3.88
C ALA A 47 -2.73 -8.66 2.73
N ARG A 48 -3.33 -9.10 1.61
CA ARG A 48 -2.64 -9.59 0.41
C ARG A 48 -2.71 -8.64 -0.75
N GLU A 49 -3.78 -7.88 -0.81
CA GLU A 49 -3.99 -6.82 -1.79
C GLU A 49 -4.68 -5.65 -1.12
N ALA A 50 -4.33 -4.43 -1.51
CA ALA A 50 -5.01 -3.23 -1.05
C ALA A 50 -5.14 -2.16 -2.12
N ASN A 51 -6.10 -1.28 -1.91
CA ASN A 51 -6.23 0.02 -2.55
C ASN A 51 -6.73 1.04 -1.51
N LEU A 52 -6.96 2.28 -1.92
CA LEU A 52 -7.41 3.33 -1.01
C LEU A 52 -8.79 3.04 -0.37
N HIS A 53 -9.62 2.20 -1.00
CA HIS A 53 -10.97 1.87 -0.52
C HIS A 53 -11.03 0.63 0.36
N GLY A 54 -9.99 -0.24 0.35
CA GLY A 54 -10.01 -1.47 1.12
C GLY A 54 -8.98 -2.50 0.67
N GLY A 55 -9.18 -3.76 1.08
CA GLY A 55 -8.21 -4.82 0.80
C GLY A 55 -8.79 -6.22 0.89
N LEU A 56 -7.95 -7.18 0.53
CA LEU A 56 -8.18 -8.60 0.67
C LEU A 56 -7.37 -9.12 1.87
N LEU A 57 -8.07 -9.72 2.84
CA LEU A 57 -7.47 -10.25 4.06
C LEU A 57 -7.57 -11.78 4.08
N GLU A 58 -6.45 -12.45 4.29
CA GLU A 58 -6.38 -13.89 4.58
C GLU A 58 -6.25 -14.08 6.09
N PHE A 59 -7.12 -14.87 6.67
CA PHE A 59 -7.08 -15.17 8.11
C PHE A 59 -6.04 -16.23 8.41
N MET A 60 -5.33 -16.04 9.51
CA MET A 60 -4.36 -17.04 10.01
C MET A 60 -5.06 -18.21 10.71
N ASP A 61 -6.25 -17.94 11.28
CA ASP A 61 -7.14 -18.93 11.89
C ASP A 61 -8.51 -18.82 11.22
N ALA A 62 -8.93 -19.89 10.55
CA ALA A 62 -10.15 -19.90 9.75
C ALA A 62 -11.44 -20.10 10.57
N ASP A 63 -11.32 -20.51 11.85
CA ASP A 63 -12.47 -20.91 12.67
C ASP A 63 -13.32 -19.73 13.12
N ARG A 64 -12.74 -18.54 13.16
CA ARG A 64 -13.43 -17.30 13.56
C ARG A 64 -13.21 -16.20 12.55
N HIS A 65 -14.26 -15.79 11.89
CA HIS A 65 -14.26 -14.65 10.98
C HIS A 65 -15.59 -13.89 11.10
N PRO A 66 -15.59 -12.55 10.87
CA PRO A 66 -16.81 -11.76 10.84
C PRO A 66 -17.71 -12.18 9.67
N ALA A 67 -19.03 -12.04 9.84
CA ALA A 67 -20.00 -12.26 8.77
C ALA A 67 -19.92 -11.15 7.70
N ASP A 68 -20.53 -11.42 6.53
CA ASP A 68 -20.68 -10.41 5.49
C ASP A 68 -21.51 -9.22 6.01
N GLY A 69 -21.13 -8.00 5.61
CA GLY A 69 -21.77 -6.76 6.09
C GLY A 69 -21.34 -6.31 7.49
N THR A 70 -20.58 -7.11 8.26
CA THR A 70 -20.15 -6.75 9.62
C THR A 70 -19.19 -5.57 9.58
N GLU A 71 -19.41 -4.58 10.46
CA GLU A 71 -18.43 -3.53 10.74
C GLU A 71 -17.33 -4.05 11.65
N VAL A 72 -16.09 -3.75 11.31
CA VAL A 72 -14.89 -4.21 12.00
C VAL A 72 -13.94 -3.04 12.24
N GLU A 73 -13.18 -3.11 13.32
CA GLU A 73 -12.02 -2.27 13.52
C GLU A 73 -10.76 -3.03 13.09
N LEU A 74 -9.99 -2.41 12.23
CA LEU A 74 -8.72 -2.94 11.73
C LEU A 74 -7.56 -2.18 12.38
N MET A 75 -6.51 -2.90 12.73
CA MET A 75 -5.22 -2.33 13.15
C MET A 75 -4.12 -2.90 12.27
N ASN A 76 -3.40 -2.03 11.59
CA ASN A 76 -2.17 -2.38 10.89
C ASN A 76 -1.05 -2.54 11.93
N LEU A 77 -0.52 -3.75 12.09
CA LEU A 77 0.46 -4.06 13.13
C LEU A 77 1.87 -3.50 12.82
N VAL A 78 2.13 -3.08 11.58
CA VAL A 78 3.41 -2.46 11.19
C VAL A 78 3.40 -0.96 11.49
N SER A 79 2.34 -0.25 11.09
CA SER A 79 2.25 1.21 11.25
C SER A 79 1.56 1.64 12.55
N GLY A 80 0.85 0.74 13.23
CA GLY A 80 0.01 1.06 14.39
C GLY A 80 -1.30 1.81 14.03
N GLN A 81 -1.53 2.10 12.77
CA GLN A 81 -2.72 2.80 12.29
C GLN A 81 -3.98 1.95 12.48
N THR A 82 -5.08 2.59 12.85
CA THR A 82 -6.39 1.95 12.97
C THR A 82 -7.36 2.53 11.95
N ALA A 83 -8.31 1.71 11.49
CA ALA A 83 -9.38 2.13 10.60
C ALA A 83 -10.65 1.33 10.86
N LYS A 84 -11.81 1.97 10.66
CA LYS A 84 -13.10 1.26 10.58
C LYS A 84 -13.26 0.70 9.17
N ALA A 85 -13.82 -0.48 9.07
CA ALA A 85 -14.09 -1.12 7.80
C ALA A 85 -15.38 -1.95 7.89
N ARG A 86 -15.89 -2.36 6.72
CA ARG A 86 -17.00 -3.30 6.58
C ARG A 86 -16.54 -4.51 5.78
N ILE A 87 -16.95 -5.69 6.19
CA ILE A 87 -16.78 -6.90 5.38
C ILE A 87 -17.70 -6.77 4.16
N SER A 88 -17.14 -6.77 2.96
CA SER A 88 -17.89 -6.60 1.71
C SER A 88 -18.02 -7.88 0.90
N ALA A 89 -17.22 -8.90 1.19
CA ALA A 89 -17.36 -10.23 0.61
C ALA A 89 -16.53 -11.26 1.37
N ILE A 90 -17.03 -12.49 1.40
CA ILE A 90 -16.32 -13.66 1.97
C ILE A 90 -16.03 -14.64 0.84
N ARG A 91 -14.75 -14.99 0.66
CA ARG A 91 -14.31 -16.00 -0.31
C ARG A 91 -14.12 -17.33 0.38
N ARG A 92 -14.76 -18.36 -0.14
CA ARG A 92 -14.67 -19.75 0.35
C ARG A 92 -14.14 -20.67 -0.74
N SER A 93 -13.50 -21.76 -0.33
CA SER A 93 -13.13 -22.86 -1.22
C SER A 93 -14.37 -23.64 -1.68
N SER A 94 -14.20 -24.53 -2.63
CA SER A 94 -15.24 -25.50 -3.03
C SER A 94 -15.69 -26.43 -1.88
N THR A 95 -14.86 -26.59 -0.86
CA THR A 95 -15.16 -27.35 0.36
C THR A 95 -15.81 -26.50 1.46
N GLY A 96 -16.08 -25.22 1.21
CA GLY A 96 -16.66 -24.30 2.19
C GLY A 96 -15.67 -23.63 3.14
N ALA A 97 -14.38 -24.03 3.12
CA ALA A 97 -13.36 -23.42 3.96
C ALA A 97 -13.14 -21.94 3.61
N LEU A 98 -12.93 -21.09 4.62
CA LEU A 98 -12.60 -19.68 4.43
C LEU A 98 -11.26 -19.56 3.71
N LEU A 99 -11.23 -18.78 2.62
CA LEU A 99 -10.00 -18.44 1.90
C LEU A 99 -9.56 -17.02 2.25
N ALA A 100 -10.47 -16.07 2.13
CA ALA A 100 -10.18 -14.67 2.37
C ALA A 100 -11.47 -13.86 2.57
N VAL A 101 -11.35 -12.67 3.14
CA VAL A 101 -12.44 -11.68 3.17
C VAL A 101 -11.99 -10.41 2.46
N THR A 102 -12.94 -9.72 1.83
CA THR A 102 -12.73 -8.38 1.29
C THR A 102 -13.29 -7.38 2.29
N VAL A 103 -12.50 -6.36 2.60
CA VAL A 103 -12.91 -5.24 3.47
C VAL A 103 -12.98 -3.94 2.69
N GLU A 104 -13.96 -3.10 3.05
CA GLU A 104 -14.11 -1.72 2.58
C GLU A 104 -13.84 -0.78 3.75
N LEU A 105 -12.85 0.12 3.60
CA LEU A 105 -12.50 1.11 4.63
C LEU A 105 -13.57 2.21 4.71
N LEU A 106 -13.89 2.67 5.91
CA LEU A 106 -14.93 3.63 6.22
C LEU A 106 -14.37 4.78 7.08
N PRO A 107 -14.01 5.93 6.50
CA PRO A 107 -13.94 6.28 5.07
C PRO A 107 -12.73 5.64 4.37
N PRO A 108 -12.64 5.75 3.02
CA PRO A 108 -11.43 5.37 2.30
C PRO A 108 -10.19 6.04 2.90
N ASN A 109 -9.15 5.25 3.17
CA ASN A 109 -7.95 5.72 3.85
C ASN A 109 -6.71 4.95 3.37
N GLU A 110 -5.94 5.54 2.48
CA GLU A 110 -4.71 4.92 2.01
C GLU A 110 -3.58 4.95 3.04
N ALA A 111 -3.55 5.94 3.94
CA ALA A 111 -2.55 6.03 5.01
C ALA A 111 -2.62 4.84 5.97
N PHE A 112 -3.80 4.23 6.14
CA PHE A 112 -3.97 3.01 6.92
C PHE A 112 -3.01 1.88 6.49
N TRP A 113 -2.77 1.74 5.18
CA TRP A 113 -1.87 0.71 4.66
C TRP A 113 -0.39 1.03 4.85
N GLY A 114 -0.05 2.30 5.17
CA GLY A 114 1.30 2.75 5.49
C GLY A 114 2.31 2.61 4.35
N LEU A 115 3.58 2.59 4.71
CA LEU A 115 4.70 2.57 3.77
C LEU A 115 4.64 1.42 2.76
N THR A 116 4.16 0.25 3.16
CA THR A 116 4.05 -0.92 2.25
C THR A 116 3.19 -0.60 1.04
N PHE A 117 2.03 0.00 1.27
CA PHE A 117 1.11 0.41 0.21
C PHE A 117 1.70 1.52 -0.66
N GLN A 118 2.27 2.55 -0.03
CA GLN A 118 2.88 3.68 -0.72
C GLN A 118 4.02 3.23 -1.64
N LEU A 119 4.90 2.33 -1.16
CA LEU A 119 5.97 1.75 -1.95
C LEU A 119 5.47 1.02 -3.19
N ARG A 120 4.44 0.17 -3.02
CA ARG A 120 3.86 -0.59 -4.13
C ARG A 120 3.21 0.33 -5.14
N ARG A 121 2.48 1.32 -4.67
CA ARG A 121 1.84 2.33 -5.52
C ARG A 121 2.88 3.14 -6.30
N THR A 122 3.87 3.75 -5.62
CA THR A 122 4.93 4.52 -6.27
C THR A 122 5.68 3.70 -7.30
N THR A 123 5.97 2.43 -7.00
CA THR A 123 6.60 1.52 -7.97
C THR A 123 5.72 1.30 -9.20
N GLY A 124 4.42 1.07 -9.01
CA GLY A 124 3.48 0.89 -10.11
C GLY A 124 3.34 2.15 -10.97
N GLU A 125 3.29 3.32 -10.36
CA GLU A 125 3.19 4.61 -11.07
C GLU A 125 4.48 4.93 -11.82
N LEU A 126 5.67 4.65 -11.23
CA LEU A 126 6.95 4.80 -11.91
C LEU A 126 7.05 3.91 -13.15
N LEU A 127 6.60 2.64 -13.06
CA LEU A 127 6.57 1.74 -14.21
C LEU A 127 5.62 2.24 -15.31
N LYS A 128 4.46 2.78 -14.96
CA LYS A 128 3.52 3.38 -15.93
C LYS A 128 4.16 4.57 -16.64
N LEU A 129 4.83 5.46 -15.88
CA LEU A 129 5.56 6.60 -16.42
C LEU A 129 6.62 6.14 -17.43
N GLU A 130 7.44 5.16 -17.06
CA GLU A 130 8.48 4.61 -17.94
C GLU A 130 7.92 4.04 -19.26
N HIS A 131 6.75 3.39 -19.21
CA HIS A 131 6.11 2.83 -20.39
C HIS A 131 5.36 3.89 -21.23
N GLY A 132 4.85 4.94 -20.60
CA GLY A 132 4.07 6.00 -21.25
C GLY A 132 4.92 7.06 -21.95
N MET A 133 6.18 7.20 -21.53
CA MET A 133 7.07 8.23 -22.07
C MET A 133 7.58 7.86 -23.45
N LYS A 134 7.28 8.72 -24.45
CA LYS A 134 7.88 8.65 -25.78
C LYS A 134 9.24 9.34 -25.76
N ALA A 135 10.18 8.81 -26.54
CA ALA A 135 11.48 9.45 -26.71
C ALA A 135 11.30 10.88 -27.25
N GLY A 136 11.69 11.89 -26.47
CA GLY A 136 11.61 13.30 -26.82
C GLY A 136 10.65 14.16 -25.98
N ASP A 137 9.79 13.56 -25.15
CA ASP A 137 8.84 14.32 -24.32
C ASP A 137 9.51 15.03 -23.12
N ILE A 138 10.60 14.46 -22.61
CA ILE A 138 11.38 15.04 -21.50
C ILE A 138 12.87 14.90 -21.82
N ASP A 139 13.68 15.88 -21.38
CA ASP A 139 15.14 15.77 -21.45
C ASP A 139 15.64 14.50 -20.76
N PRO A 140 16.38 13.62 -21.45
CA PRO A 140 16.83 12.34 -20.88
C PRO A 140 17.70 12.49 -19.62
N TYR A 141 18.43 13.59 -19.48
CA TYR A 141 19.23 13.88 -18.29
C TYR A 141 18.33 14.19 -17.09
N VAL A 142 17.37 15.10 -17.26
CA VAL A 142 16.39 15.47 -16.21
C VAL A 142 15.58 14.25 -15.77
N LEU A 143 15.16 13.42 -16.72
CA LEU A 143 14.45 12.19 -16.40
C LEU A 143 15.29 11.22 -15.56
N ARG A 144 16.58 11.08 -15.86
CA ARG A 144 17.48 10.21 -15.12
C ARG A 144 17.68 10.71 -13.68
N GLU A 145 17.94 12.01 -13.50
CA GLU A 145 18.06 12.61 -12.17
C GLU A 145 16.80 12.43 -11.32
N PHE A 146 15.63 12.62 -11.94
CA PHE A 146 14.35 12.40 -11.30
C PHE A 146 14.17 10.94 -10.88
N ARG A 147 14.49 9.98 -11.76
CA ARG A 147 14.45 8.53 -11.44
C ARG A 147 15.36 8.18 -10.29
N ASP A 148 16.59 8.68 -10.31
CA ASP A 148 17.60 8.36 -9.28
C ASP A 148 17.15 8.88 -7.92
N ALA A 149 16.57 10.09 -7.86
CA ALA A 149 16.04 10.66 -6.64
C ALA A 149 14.82 9.88 -6.12
N VAL A 150 13.85 9.56 -6.98
CA VAL A 150 12.67 8.74 -6.63
C VAL A 150 13.09 7.35 -6.15
N ASP A 151 14.05 6.71 -6.82
CA ASP A 151 14.54 5.40 -6.46
C ASP A 151 15.26 5.41 -5.09
N TYR A 152 15.99 6.48 -4.78
CA TYR A 152 16.60 6.65 -3.45
C TYR A 152 15.55 6.78 -2.35
N ILE A 153 14.52 7.63 -2.54
CA ILE A 153 13.43 7.81 -1.58
C ILE A 153 12.70 6.48 -1.36
N ARG A 154 12.40 5.76 -2.44
CA ARG A 154 11.78 4.45 -2.41
C ARG A 154 12.62 3.42 -1.64
N LYS A 155 13.91 3.32 -1.90
CA LYS A 155 14.84 2.43 -1.18
C LYS A 155 14.93 2.78 0.30
N THR A 156 14.86 4.06 0.64
CA THR A 156 14.82 4.52 2.03
C THR A 156 13.54 4.05 2.72
N ALA A 157 12.38 4.24 2.10
CA ALA A 157 11.11 3.79 2.64
C ALA A 157 11.07 2.25 2.83
N TRP A 158 11.68 1.48 1.91
CA TRP A 158 11.82 0.02 2.06
C TRP A 158 12.66 -0.36 3.27
N ALA A 159 13.78 0.33 3.51
CA ALA A 159 14.62 0.05 4.66
C ALA A 159 13.88 0.34 5.99
N VAL A 160 13.06 1.40 6.02
CA VAL A 160 12.20 1.72 7.17
C VAL A 160 11.13 0.65 7.37
N GLN A 161 10.45 0.25 6.31
CA GLN A 161 9.44 -0.81 6.37
C GLN A 161 10.03 -2.12 6.90
N GLU A 162 11.14 -2.56 6.34
CA GLU A 162 11.83 -3.80 6.77
C GLU A 162 12.24 -3.72 8.26
N TRP A 163 12.66 -2.56 8.72
CA TRP A 163 12.93 -2.34 10.13
C TRP A 163 11.66 -2.47 10.97
N GLN A 164 10.55 -1.81 10.59
CA GLN A 164 9.26 -1.90 11.28
C GLN A 164 8.74 -3.34 11.35
N GLU A 165 8.77 -4.07 10.24
CA GLU A 165 8.34 -5.48 10.19
C GLU A 165 9.17 -6.36 11.14
N ARG A 166 10.49 -6.13 11.22
CA ARG A 166 11.36 -6.83 12.18
C ARG A 166 11.00 -6.52 13.63
N GLN A 167 10.63 -5.27 13.95
CA GLN A 167 10.18 -4.92 15.32
C GLN A 167 8.87 -5.65 15.68
N VAL A 168 7.90 -5.67 14.78
CA VAL A 168 6.64 -6.41 14.99
C VAL A 168 6.89 -7.90 15.24
N GLN A 169 7.79 -8.53 14.46
CA GLN A 169 8.14 -9.94 14.62
C GLN A 169 8.82 -10.22 15.96
N LYS A 170 9.68 -9.33 16.44
CA LYS A 170 10.39 -9.48 17.71
C LYS A 170 9.53 -9.18 18.93
N ARG A 171 8.32 -8.63 18.75
CA ARG A 171 7.47 -8.08 19.82
C ARG A 171 8.21 -7.04 20.68
N ASP A 172 9.18 -6.37 20.08
CA ASP A 172 10.00 -5.38 20.76
C ASP A 172 9.30 -4.03 20.69
N THR A 173 8.93 -3.49 21.86
CA THR A 173 8.29 -2.19 21.98
C THR A 173 9.32 -1.06 22.11
N ALA A 174 10.59 -1.36 22.21
CA ALA A 174 11.66 -0.37 22.28
C ALA A 174 11.99 0.16 20.88
N THR A 175 11.34 1.25 20.52
CA THR A 175 11.41 1.87 19.20
C THR A 175 12.61 2.82 19.04
N VAL A 176 13.84 2.31 19.21
CA VAL A 176 15.01 3.10 18.81
C VAL A 176 15.28 2.86 17.32
N ILE A 177 15.01 3.88 16.52
CA ILE A 177 15.32 3.84 15.09
C ILE A 177 16.85 3.83 14.93
N PRO A 178 17.44 2.85 14.18
CA PRO A 178 18.87 2.83 13.95
C PRO A 178 19.39 4.11 13.31
N LEU A 179 20.51 4.64 13.77
CA LEU A 179 21.11 5.87 13.25
C LEU A 179 21.25 5.87 11.72
N LEU A 180 21.62 4.71 11.14
CA LEU A 180 21.72 4.57 9.70
C LEU A 180 20.37 4.80 8.97
N VAL A 181 19.27 4.39 9.58
CA VAL A 181 17.91 4.62 9.02
C VAL A 181 17.57 6.10 9.12
N ILE A 182 17.87 6.75 10.25
CA ILE A 182 17.67 8.20 10.44
C ILE A 182 18.45 9.00 9.39
N GLU A 183 19.71 8.65 9.16
CA GLU A 183 20.56 9.30 8.15
C GLU A 183 19.99 9.12 6.73
N ARG A 184 19.46 7.95 6.41
CA ARG A 184 18.78 7.71 5.13
C ARG A 184 17.51 8.51 4.97
N ILE A 185 16.68 8.60 6.03
CA ILE A 185 15.45 9.40 6.04
C ILE A 185 15.81 10.87 5.77
N ARG A 186 16.79 11.43 6.51
CA ARG A 186 17.23 12.81 6.33
C ARG A 186 17.69 13.09 4.89
N ARG A 187 18.48 12.20 4.31
CA ARG A 187 18.94 12.36 2.92
C ARG A 187 17.80 12.22 1.91
N GLY A 188 16.84 11.32 2.16
CA GLY A 188 15.61 11.18 1.35
C GLY A 188 14.79 12.47 1.37
N THR A 189 14.66 13.09 2.55
CA THR A 189 13.99 14.39 2.72
C THR A 189 14.67 15.48 1.91
N GLN A 190 15.98 15.61 1.97
CA GLN A 190 16.75 16.59 1.18
C GLN A 190 16.57 16.39 -0.32
N LEU A 191 16.57 15.13 -0.79
CA LEU A 191 16.33 14.83 -2.21
C LEU A 191 14.90 15.18 -2.65
N TYR A 192 13.91 14.92 -1.80
CA TYR A 192 12.52 15.34 -2.09
C TYR A 192 12.40 16.86 -2.20
N GLU A 193 13.02 17.60 -1.29
CA GLU A 193 13.04 19.08 -1.34
C GLU A 193 13.71 19.61 -2.61
N ALA A 194 14.82 19.00 -3.02
CA ALA A 194 15.49 19.31 -4.28
C ALA A 194 14.59 19.04 -5.50
N LEU A 195 13.96 17.86 -5.56
CA LEU A 195 12.98 17.53 -6.61
C LEU A 195 11.83 18.53 -6.68
N THR A 196 11.31 18.96 -5.52
CA THR A 196 10.24 19.95 -5.45
C THR A 196 10.69 21.30 -5.97
N ALA A 197 11.92 21.71 -5.67
CA ALA A 197 12.51 22.95 -6.17
C ALA A 197 12.71 22.92 -7.69
N ASP A 198 13.21 21.81 -8.23
CA ASP A 198 13.43 21.61 -9.67
C ASP A 198 12.12 21.63 -10.46
N LEU A 199 11.06 21.00 -9.93
CA LEU A 199 9.72 21.07 -10.52
C LEU A 199 9.17 22.50 -10.53
N LYS A 200 9.32 23.26 -9.43
CA LYS A 200 8.90 24.67 -9.36
C LYS A 200 9.68 25.55 -10.31
N ASN A 201 10.95 25.23 -10.56
CA ASN A 201 11.81 25.96 -11.49
C ASN A 201 11.59 25.58 -12.97
N GLN A 202 10.58 24.79 -13.29
CA GLN A 202 10.21 24.34 -14.64
C GLN A 202 11.24 23.43 -15.32
N ALA A 203 12.18 22.86 -14.57
CA ALA A 203 13.11 21.87 -15.10
C ALA A 203 12.39 20.58 -15.56
N ILE A 204 11.26 20.27 -14.94
CA ILE A 204 10.31 19.24 -15.35
C ILE A 204 8.93 19.89 -15.44
N ARG A 205 8.33 19.94 -16.63
CA ARG A 205 6.97 20.46 -16.79
C ARG A 205 5.97 19.40 -16.30
N PRO A 206 5.15 19.70 -15.28
CA PRO A 206 4.18 18.74 -14.72
C PRO A 206 2.91 18.58 -15.58
N GLU A 207 2.98 18.92 -16.88
CA GLU A 207 1.81 18.89 -17.78
C GLU A 207 1.36 17.47 -18.16
N ALA A 208 2.19 16.45 -17.88
CA ALA A 208 1.77 15.05 -18.03
C ALA A 208 1.11 14.59 -16.73
N ALA A 209 -0.15 14.17 -16.79
CA ALA A 209 -0.90 13.68 -15.62
C ALA A 209 -0.18 12.54 -14.87
N GLU A 210 0.57 11.72 -15.61
CA GLU A 210 1.36 10.63 -15.04
C GLU A 210 2.50 11.12 -14.15
N ILE A 211 3.15 12.26 -14.50
CA ILE A 211 4.22 12.87 -13.69
C ILE A 211 3.63 13.47 -12.42
N GLU A 212 2.48 14.13 -12.52
CA GLU A 212 1.79 14.69 -11.35
C GLU A 212 1.36 13.59 -10.37
N ASP A 213 0.82 12.48 -10.86
CA ASP A 213 0.43 11.33 -10.04
C ASP A 213 1.64 10.68 -9.36
N LEU A 214 2.76 10.54 -10.09
CA LEU A 214 4.01 10.03 -9.51
C LEU A 214 4.53 10.99 -8.43
N PHE A 215 4.52 12.29 -8.68
CA PHE A 215 4.97 13.27 -7.71
C PHE A 215 4.14 13.22 -6.43
N ARG A 216 2.80 13.13 -6.53
CA ARG A 216 1.92 12.96 -5.37
C ARG A 216 2.22 11.66 -4.60
N ALA A 217 2.59 10.58 -5.30
CA ALA A 217 2.96 9.33 -4.63
C ALA A 217 4.30 9.46 -3.88
N VAL A 218 5.27 10.18 -4.44
CA VAL A 218 6.55 10.48 -3.77
C VAL A 218 6.34 11.41 -2.58
N GLU A 219 5.47 12.41 -2.70
CA GLU A 219 5.09 13.30 -1.59
C GLU A 219 4.52 12.54 -0.40
N ARG A 220 3.65 11.57 -0.65
CA ARG A 220 3.12 10.70 0.41
C ARG A 220 4.20 9.86 1.09
N LEU A 221 5.13 9.30 0.30
CA LEU A 221 6.29 8.61 0.87
C LEU A 221 7.12 9.52 1.77
N TYR A 222 7.32 10.76 1.34
CA TYR A 222 8.02 11.76 2.12
C TYR A 222 7.30 12.07 3.45
N GLU A 223 5.98 12.30 3.43
CA GLU A 223 5.21 12.58 4.63
C GLU A 223 5.24 11.40 5.62
N GLU A 224 5.14 10.15 5.14
CA GLU A 224 5.28 8.96 5.96
C GLU A 224 6.69 8.87 6.60
N LEU A 225 7.74 9.16 5.84
CA LEU A 225 9.11 9.17 6.35
C LEU A 225 9.35 10.30 7.37
N LYS A 226 8.72 11.46 7.17
CA LYS A 226 8.82 12.62 8.06
C LYS A 226 8.17 12.34 9.43
N GLN A 227 7.08 11.57 9.47
CA GLN A 227 6.42 11.19 10.73
C GLN A 227 7.29 10.27 11.62
N LEU A 228 8.34 9.67 11.06
CA LEU A 228 9.27 8.80 11.78
C LEU A 228 10.48 9.58 12.37
N ASN A 229 10.62 10.83 12.05
CA ASN A 229 11.64 11.75 12.57
C ASN A 229 11.08 12.50 13.77
#